data_5ae4ee6cdcc9f2b898bea2bef5ae2113
#
_entry.id   5ae4ee6cdcc9f2b898bea2bef5ae2113
#
_cell.length_a   1.000
_cell.length_b   1.000
_cell.length_c   1.000
_cell.angle_alpha   90.00
_cell.angle_beta   90.00
_cell.angle_gamma   90.00
#
_symmetry.space_group_name_H-M   'P 1'
#
loop_
_entity.id
_entity.type
_entity.pdbx_description
1 polymer ?
#
loop_
_entity_poly.entity_id
_entity_poly.type
_entity_poly.pdbx_seq_one_letter_code
_entity_poly.pdbx_strand_id
1 'polypeptide(L)'
;MSIALESDIGAVRAIFRHIWGAGQDGQDPASRRPLARSLGVDDFEARIGDPAMKDQLRRNTDAAIERGVFGIPTFVIDKELFWGDDVTGMMLDYLENPDLFKQGGLERLADQPIAAQRKQSRL
;
A
#
# COMPACT_ATOMS: atom_id res chain seq x y z
N MET A 1 -6.53 8.64 5.95
CA MET A 1 -8.00 8.41 5.85
C MET A 1 -8.40 6.98 6.17
N SER A 2 -7.90 5.94 5.51
CA SER A 2 -8.32 4.55 5.76
C SER A 2 -8.11 4.08 7.21
N ILE A 3 -6.98 4.45 7.84
CA ILE A 3 -6.71 4.10 9.24
C ILE A 3 -7.76 4.70 10.19
N ALA A 4 -8.17 5.95 9.96
CA ALA A 4 -9.21 6.60 10.74
C ALA A 4 -10.61 5.96 10.55
N LEU A 5 -10.78 5.16 9.52
CA LEU A 5 -11.96 4.37 9.20
C LEU A 5 -11.73 2.86 9.45
N GLU A 6 -10.78 2.53 10.35
CA GLU A 6 -10.46 1.16 10.79
C GLU A 6 -9.99 0.24 9.65
N SER A 7 -9.54 0.83 8.54
CA SER A 7 -9.03 0.11 7.36
C SER A 7 -9.97 -0.96 6.80
N ASP A 8 -11.29 -0.82 7.05
CA ASP A 8 -12.29 -1.70 6.44
C ASP A 8 -12.26 -1.60 4.93
N ILE A 9 -12.39 -2.73 4.24
CA ILE A 9 -12.33 -2.79 2.76
C ILE A 9 -13.49 -2.02 2.12
N GLY A 10 -14.65 -1.96 2.76
CA GLY A 10 -15.78 -1.16 2.33
C GLY A 10 -15.46 0.33 2.38
N ALA A 11 -14.83 0.80 3.47
CA ALA A 11 -14.36 2.17 3.61
C ALA A 11 -13.28 2.52 2.58
N VAL A 12 -12.32 1.62 2.33
CA VAL A 12 -11.29 1.82 1.29
C VAL A 12 -11.94 1.99 -0.08
N ARG A 13 -12.86 1.10 -0.46
CA ARG A 13 -13.59 1.20 -1.75
C ARG A 13 -14.39 2.49 -1.87
N ALA A 14 -15.05 2.93 -0.80
CA ALA A 14 -15.80 4.18 -0.78
C ALA A 14 -14.89 5.40 -0.99
N ILE A 15 -13.71 5.42 -0.35
CA ILE A 15 -12.69 6.45 -0.54
C ILE A 15 -12.22 6.48 -2.00
N PHE A 16 -11.87 5.33 -2.57
CA PHE A 16 -11.42 5.25 -3.97
C PHE A 16 -12.49 5.73 -4.94
N ARG A 17 -13.73 5.30 -4.75
CA ARG A 17 -14.87 5.76 -5.58
C ARG A 17 -15.10 7.26 -5.44
N HIS A 18 -14.96 7.82 -4.24
CA HIS A 18 -15.13 9.24 -3.97
C HIS A 18 -14.08 10.07 -4.70
N ILE A 19 -12.81 9.70 -4.59
CA ILE A 19 -11.69 10.47 -5.15
C ILE A 19 -11.59 10.24 -6.66
N TRP A 20 -11.40 9.00 -7.08
CA TRP A 20 -11.09 8.70 -8.48
C TRP A 20 -12.31 8.39 -9.34
N GLY A 21 -13.39 7.88 -8.74
CA GLY A 21 -14.64 7.62 -9.46
C GLY A 21 -15.52 8.84 -9.64
N ALA A 22 -15.62 9.68 -8.60
CA ALA A 22 -16.45 10.89 -8.60
C ALA A 22 -15.66 12.20 -8.75
N GLY A 23 -14.33 12.14 -8.83
CA GLY A 23 -13.46 13.30 -9.02
C GLY A 23 -13.47 14.29 -7.84
N GLN A 24 -13.79 13.81 -6.63
CA GLN A 24 -13.88 14.67 -5.45
C GLN A 24 -12.49 14.89 -4.83
N ASP A 25 -12.26 16.11 -4.33
CA ASP A 25 -11.00 16.41 -3.64
C ASP A 25 -10.98 15.75 -2.26
N GLY A 26 -10.11 14.76 -2.10
CA GLY A 26 -9.89 14.06 -0.83
C GLY A 26 -9.20 14.92 0.24
N GLN A 27 -8.70 16.12 -0.08
CA GLN A 27 -8.10 17.05 0.87
C GLN A 27 -9.09 18.10 1.36
N ASP A 28 -10.16 18.36 0.62
CA ASP A 28 -11.19 19.31 1.01
C ASP A 28 -12.09 18.73 2.12
N PRO A 29 -12.16 19.38 3.31
CA PRO A 29 -13.07 18.96 4.38
C PRO A 29 -14.54 18.94 3.98
N ALA A 30 -14.98 19.84 3.09
CA ALA A 30 -16.35 19.87 2.62
C ALA A 30 -16.70 18.64 1.78
N SER A 31 -15.74 18.18 0.98
CA SER A 31 -15.85 16.96 0.18
C SER A 31 -15.81 15.68 1.06
N ARG A 32 -14.96 15.65 2.09
CA ARG A 32 -14.81 14.47 2.96
C ARG A 32 -15.99 14.22 3.91
N ARG A 33 -16.68 15.28 4.38
CA ARG A 33 -17.78 15.15 5.37
C ARG A 33 -18.90 14.21 4.93
N PRO A 34 -19.46 14.34 3.72
CA PRO A 34 -20.51 13.41 3.26
C PRO A 34 -20.03 11.96 3.22
N LEU A 35 -18.79 11.73 2.77
CA LEU A 35 -18.16 10.41 2.75
C LEU A 35 -18.04 9.84 4.18
N ALA A 36 -17.48 10.62 5.11
CA ALA A 36 -17.30 10.18 6.49
C ALA A 36 -18.63 9.81 7.15
N ARG A 37 -19.69 10.63 6.97
CA ARG A 37 -21.05 10.34 7.46
C ARG A 37 -21.63 9.06 6.88
N SER A 38 -21.45 8.82 5.58
CA SER A 38 -21.93 7.59 4.95
C SER A 38 -21.24 6.33 5.50
N LEU A 39 -20.07 6.49 6.13
CA LEU A 39 -19.31 5.44 6.81
C LEU A 39 -19.49 5.44 8.33
N GLY A 40 -20.46 6.22 8.84
CA GLY A 40 -20.79 6.26 10.28
C GLY A 40 -19.75 6.98 11.14
N VAL A 41 -18.95 7.89 10.56
CA VAL A 41 -17.92 8.64 11.27
C VAL A 41 -18.27 10.13 11.34
N ASP A 42 -18.72 10.58 12.50
CA ASP A 42 -19.15 11.98 12.70
C ASP A 42 -17.95 12.92 12.93
N ASP A 43 -16.98 12.52 13.73
CA ASP A 43 -15.80 13.33 14.12
C ASP A 43 -14.56 13.05 13.25
N PHE A 44 -14.76 12.91 11.96
CA PHE A 44 -13.69 12.48 11.06
C PHE A 44 -12.47 13.41 11.07
N GLU A 45 -12.69 14.74 11.04
CA GLU A 45 -11.59 15.71 11.04
C GLU A 45 -10.78 15.68 12.35
N ALA A 46 -11.44 15.48 13.49
CA ALA A 46 -10.77 15.28 14.76
C ALA A 46 -9.95 13.97 14.75
N ARG A 47 -10.51 12.88 14.22
CA ARG A 47 -9.81 11.59 14.14
C ARG A 47 -8.57 11.63 13.27
N ILE A 48 -8.62 12.27 12.10
CA ILE A 48 -7.41 12.39 11.24
C ILE A 48 -6.37 13.35 11.83
N GLY A 49 -6.79 14.29 12.68
CA GLY A 49 -5.91 15.22 13.40
C GLY A 49 -5.22 14.57 14.61
N ASP A 50 -5.76 13.46 15.13
CA ASP A 50 -5.27 12.79 16.32
C ASP A 50 -3.81 12.35 16.17
N PRO A 51 -2.92 12.72 17.11
CA PRO A 51 -1.53 12.25 17.12
C PRO A 51 -1.41 10.73 17.04
N ALA A 52 -2.30 9.96 17.67
CA ALA A 52 -2.28 8.51 17.62
C ALA A 52 -2.50 7.97 16.20
N MET A 53 -3.36 8.61 15.40
CA MET A 53 -3.58 8.24 13.99
C MET A 53 -2.34 8.52 13.13
N LYS A 54 -1.67 9.65 13.38
CA LYS A 54 -0.43 10.03 12.68
C LYS A 54 0.70 9.06 13.03
N ASP A 55 0.83 8.70 14.30
CA ASP A 55 1.81 7.73 14.77
C ASP A 55 1.53 6.32 14.21
N GLN A 56 0.28 5.93 14.11
CA GLN A 56 -0.08 4.65 13.47
C GLN A 56 0.29 4.64 11.99
N LEU A 57 0.02 5.73 11.27
CA LEU A 57 0.42 5.85 9.86
C LEU A 57 1.94 5.73 9.70
N ARG A 58 2.69 6.43 10.57
CA ARG A 58 4.16 6.35 10.56
C ARG A 58 4.64 4.93 10.81
N ARG A 59 4.15 4.27 11.87
CA ARG A 59 4.51 2.86 12.17
C ARG A 59 4.21 1.92 11.01
N ASN A 60 3.05 2.08 10.35
CA ASN A 60 2.69 1.27 9.20
C ASN A 60 3.65 1.49 8.02
N THR A 61 4.06 2.75 7.80
CA THR A 61 5.01 3.10 6.74
C THR A 61 6.40 2.53 7.04
N ASP A 62 6.89 2.71 8.27
CA ASP A 62 8.19 2.17 8.70
C ASP A 62 8.22 0.64 8.56
N ALA A 63 7.17 -0.04 9.01
CA ALA A 63 7.05 -1.50 8.86
C ALA A 63 7.00 -1.96 7.39
N ALA A 64 6.41 -1.17 6.50
CA ALA A 64 6.42 -1.46 5.07
C ALA A 64 7.83 -1.31 4.48
N ILE A 65 8.53 -0.23 4.85
CA ILE A 65 9.92 0.03 4.42
C ILE A 65 10.85 -1.08 4.92
N GLU A 66 10.72 -1.50 6.18
CA GLU A 66 11.51 -2.61 6.76
C GLU A 66 11.31 -3.93 6.01
N ARG A 67 10.13 -4.14 5.41
CA ARG A 67 9.84 -5.28 4.55
C ARG A 67 10.33 -5.11 3.11
N GLY A 68 10.98 -3.99 2.78
CA GLY A 68 11.49 -3.69 1.44
C GLY A 68 10.46 -3.09 0.48
N VAL A 69 9.27 -2.70 0.96
CA VAL A 69 8.25 -2.05 0.11
C VAL A 69 8.77 -0.69 -0.34
N PHE A 70 8.81 -0.48 -1.65
CA PHE A 70 9.33 0.74 -2.28
C PHE A 70 8.27 1.50 -3.10
N GLY A 71 7.07 0.96 -3.21
CA GLY A 71 5.97 1.55 -3.99
C GLY A 71 4.62 0.94 -3.66
N ILE A 72 3.56 1.48 -4.23
CA ILE A 72 2.18 1.03 -4.06
C ILE A 72 1.47 0.87 -5.42
N PRO A 73 0.55 -0.08 -5.56
CA PRO A 73 0.23 -1.13 -4.59
C PRO A 73 1.36 -2.17 -4.45
N THR A 74 1.55 -2.73 -3.26
CA THR A 74 2.44 -3.87 -3.02
C THR A 74 1.74 -4.87 -2.12
N PHE A 75 1.79 -6.13 -2.51
CA PHE A 75 1.42 -7.25 -1.66
C PHE A 75 2.68 -7.91 -1.14
N VAL A 76 2.71 -8.23 0.15
CA VAL A 76 3.79 -8.97 0.79
C VAL A 76 3.22 -10.31 1.23
N ILE A 77 3.71 -11.39 0.62
CA ILE A 77 3.30 -12.76 0.94
C ILE A 77 4.56 -13.50 1.38
N ASP A 78 4.60 -13.96 2.61
CA ASP A 78 5.79 -14.48 3.26
C ASP A 78 6.93 -13.45 3.23
N LYS A 79 7.91 -13.62 2.34
CA LYS A 79 9.05 -12.71 2.13
C LYS A 79 9.08 -12.12 0.72
N GLU A 80 8.13 -12.52 -0.12
CA GLU A 80 8.06 -12.09 -1.52
C GLU A 80 7.25 -10.81 -1.66
N LEU A 81 7.72 -9.92 -2.53
CA LEU A 81 7.09 -8.63 -2.83
C LEU A 81 6.49 -8.66 -4.22
N PHE A 82 5.19 -8.43 -4.29
CA PHE A 82 4.46 -8.30 -5.54
C PHE A 82 4.02 -6.86 -5.70
N TRP A 83 4.77 -6.09 -6.49
CA TRP A 83 4.55 -4.66 -6.70
C TRP A 83 3.88 -4.39 -8.04
N GLY A 84 2.79 -3.64 -8.02
CA GLY A 84 2.02 -3.26 -9.19
C GLY A 84 0.82 -4.15 -9.46
N ASP A 85 -0.06 -3.71 -10.33
CA ASP A 85 -1.25 -4.46 -10.72
C ASP A 85 -0.92 -5.57 -11.74
N ASP A 86 0.09 -5.35 -12.53
CA ASP A 86 0.59 -6.26 -13.56
C ASP A 86 1.18 -7.58 -13.02
N VAL A 87 1.60 -7.60 -11.74
CA VAL A 87 2.11 -8.82 -11.11
C VAL A 87 1.02 -9.66 -10.43
N THR A 88 -0.25 -9.25 -10.50
CA THR A 88 -1.35 -9.97 -9.83
C THR A 88 -1.45 -11.43 -10.27
N GLY A 89 -1.25 -11.72 -11.56
CA GLY A 89 -1.21 -13.10 -12.07
C GLY A 89 -0.12 -13.94 -11.40
N MET A 90 1.11 -13.43 -11.37
CA MET A 90 2.25 -14.09 -10.72
C MET A 90 2.03 -14.28 -9.22
N MET A 91 1.40 -13.31 -8.56
CA MET A 91 1.04 -13.42 -7.14
C MET A 91 0.04 -14.56 -6.90
N LEU A 92 -0.96 -14.73 -7.76
CA LEU A 92 -1.93 -15.82 -7.66
C LEU A 92 -1.25 -17.16 -7.91
N ASP A 93 -0.38 -17.26 -8.91
CA ASP A 93 0.41 -18.48 -9.18
C ASP A 93 1.31 -18.84 -7.98
N TYR A 94 1.89 -17.85 -7.31
CA TYR A 94 2.69 -18.06 -6.10
C TYR A 94 1.83 -18.58 -4.92
N LEU A 95 0.61 -18.06 -4.76
CA LEU A 95 -0.31 -18.53 -3.72
C LEU A 95 -0.73 -19.98 -3.94
N GLU A 96 -0.84 -20.41 -5.20
CA GLU A 96 -1.13 -21.82 -5.55
C GLU A 96 0.12 -22.70 -5.41
N ASN A 97 1.30 -22.15 -5.70
CA ASN A 97 2.57 -22.88 -5.64
C ASN A 97 3.67 -22.00 -4.99
N PRO A 98 3.85 -22.03 -3.64
CA PRO A 98 4.86 -21.23 -2.94
C PRO A 98 6.31 -21.54 -3.35
N ASP A 99 6.56 -22.65 -4.04
CA ASP A 99 7.89 -22.98 -4.57
C ASP A 99 8.12 -22.46 -6.00
N LEU A 100 7.23 -21.63 -6.53
CA LEU A 100 7.30 -21.08 -7.88
C LEU A 100 8.69 -20.47 -8.19
N PHE A 101 9.21 -19.66 -7.29
CA PHE A 101 10.50 -18.99 -7.48
C PHE A 101 11.73 -19.87 -7.24
N LYS A 102 11.53 -21.07 -6.71
CA LYS A 102 12.60 -22.07 -6.51
C LYS A 102 12.71 -23.02 -7.70
N GLN A 103 11.85 -22.89 -8.70
CA GLN A 103 11.76 -23.78 -9.85
C GLN A 103 12.09 -23.05 -11.15
N GLY A 104 12.37 -23.82 -12.20
CA GLY A 104 12.50 -23.28 -13.57
C GLY A 104 13.70 -22.37 -13.81
N GLY A 105 14.69 -22.36 -12.91
CA GLY A 105 15.88 -21.50 -13.04
C GLY A 105 15.69 -20.06 -12.52
N LEU A 106 14.53 -19.74 -11.95
CA LEU A 106 14.29 -18.41 -11.33
C LEU A 106 15.21 -18.18 -10.12
N GLU A 107 15.63 -19.24 -9.43
CA GLU A 107 16.64 -19.20 -8.38
C GLU A 107 17.96 -18.54 -8.80
N ARG A 108 18.33 -18.65 -10.08
CA ARG A 108 19.56 -18.03 -10.63
C ARG A 108 19.46 -16.52 -10.71
N LEU A 109 18.25 -15.95 -10.67
CA LEU A 109 18.06 -14.50 -10.72
C LEU A 109 18.46 -13.84 -9.41
N ALA A 110 18.35 -14.54 -8.29
CA ALA A 110 18.72 -14.03 -6.97
C ALA A 110 20.24 -13.79 -6.86
N ASP A 111 21.07 -14.55 -7.60
CA ASP A 111 22.52 -14.48 -7.57
C ASP A 111 23.11 -13.58 -8.67
N GLN A 112 22.25 -12.94 -9.47
CA GLN A 112 22.75 -12.07 -10.53
C GLN A 112 23.34 -10.78 -9.96
N PRO A 113 24.55 -10.39 -10.36
CA PRO A 113 25.13 -9.12 -9.94
C PRO A 113 24.31 -7.95 -10.49
N ILE A 114 24.13 -6.90 -9.68
CA ILE A 114 23.47 -5.67 -10.12
C ILE A 114 24.27 -5.07 -11.29
N ALA A 115 23.70 -5.07 -12.48
CA ALA A 115 24.36 -4.70 -13.72
C ALA A 115 24.79 -3.22 -13.80
N ALA A 116 24.18 -2.34 -12.99
CA ALA A 116 24.54 -0.93 -12.93
C ALA A 116 24.35 -0.37 -11.52
N GLN A 117 25.42 -0.01 -10.85
CA GLN A 117 25.38 0.82 -9.65
C GLN A 117 25.76 2.25 -10.01
N ARG A 118 24.89 3.21 -9.67
CA ARG A 118 25.22 4.62 -9.75
C ARG A 118 26.32 4.92 -8.75
N LYS A 119 27.52 5.28 -9.20
CA LYS A 119 28.56 5.77 -8.29
C LYS A 119 28.04 7.05 -7.64
N GLN A 120 27.87 7.03 -6.33
CA GLN A 120 27.65 8.26 -5.57
C GLN A 120 28.93 9.10 -5.69
N SER A 121 28.87 10.17 -6.49
CA SER A 121 29.91 11.21 -6.44
C SER A 121 29.75 11.89 -5.07
N ARG A 122 30.76 11.69 -4.20
CA ARG A 122 30.89 12.51 -3.00
C ARG A 122 31.11 13.95 -3.46
N LEU A 123 30.16 14.84 -3.11
CA LEU A 123 30.38 16.28 -3.05
C LEU A 123 31.13 16.61 -1.78
#